data_f2f26173ba89ede8c0a1546d58e2c845
#
_entry.id   f2f26173ba89ede8c0a1546d58e2c845
#
_cell.length_a   1.000
_cell.length_b   1.000
_cell.length_c   1.000
_cell.angle_alpha   90.00
_cell.angle_beta   90.00
_cell.angle_gamma   90.00
#
_symmetry.space_group_name_H-M   'P 1'
#
loop_
_entity.id
_entity.type
_entity.pdbx_description
1 polymer ?
#
loop_
_entity_poly.entity_id
_entity_poly.type
_entity_poly.pdbx_seq_one_letter_code
_entity_poly.pdbx_strand_id
1 'polypeptide(L)'
;MNENQNKIITENLNLYYGKNHALKDINMKIREGAITAFIGPSGCGKSTFLKTLNRMNDLVPGVRIEGDVRLRGQDIFAREMQLTELRRRVGMVFQKANPFPMSIYDNITYGPKLHGVHNKAELDELVESSLKGAALWNEVKDRLKKSALGLSGGQQQRLCIARALAVKPEVLLMDEPTSALDPGSTMKVEELMSELKKN
;
A
#
# COMPACT_ATOMS: atom_id res chain seq x y z
N MET A 1 6.79 -28.21 -1.00
CA MET A 1 6.54 -26.91 -1.67
C MET A 1 7.61 -25.96 -1.17
N ASN A 2 8.41 -25.36 -2.07
CA ASN A 2 9.52 -24.48 -1.68
C ASN A 2 8.98 -23.24 -0.92
N GLU A 3 9.39 -23.07 0.34
CA GLU A 3 9.06 -21.87 1.15
C GLU A 3 9.54 -20.56 0.50
N ASN A 4 10.53 -20.63 -0.38
CA ASN A 4 11.07 -19.50 -1.16
C ASN A 4 10.09 -18.85 -2.15
N GLN A 5 8.88 -19.40 -2.35
CA GLN A 5 7.88 -18.82 -3.25
C GLN A 5 6.85 -17.92 -2.53
N ASN A 6 6.89 -17.86 -1.19
CA ASN A 6 5.96 -17.05 -0.43
C ASN A 6 6.59 -15.71 -0.04
N LYS A 7 5.90 -14.63 -0.38
CA LYS A 7 6.33 -13.27 -0.02
C LYS A 7 6.01 -12.95 1.43
N ILE A 8 4.79 -13.32 1.87
CA ILE A 8 4.33 -13.14 3.24
C ILE A 8 3.81 -14.47 3.78
N ILE A 9 4.15 -14.76 5.03
CA ILE A 9 3.64 -15.91 5.79
C ILE A 9 3.13 -15.38 7.12
N THR A 10 1.91 -15.81 7.51
CA THR A 10 1.39 -15.61 8.85
C THR A 10 1.11 -16.95 9.51
N GLU A 11 1.48 -17.11 10.78
CA GLU A 11 1.30 -18.33 11.56
C GLU A 11 0.70 -17.96 12.93
N ASN A 12 -0.45 -18.56 13.25
CA ASN A 12 -1.21 -18.35 14.49
C ASN A 12 -1.42 -16.87 14.83
N LEU A 13 -1.62 -16.03 13.80
CA LEU A 13 -1.75 -14.58 13.99
C LEU A 13 -3.07 -14.25 14.68
N ASN A 14 -2.96 -13.65 15.85
CA ASN A 14 -4.07 -13.11 16.62
C ASN A 14 -3.88 -11.62 16.85
N LEU A 15 -4.95 -10.84 16.78
CA LEU A 15 -4.91 -9.42 17.07
C LEU A 15 -6.11 -9.02 17.95
N TYR A 16 -5.81 -8.22 18.97
CA TYR A 16 -6.79 -7.73 19.93
C TYR A 16 -6.77 -6.19 19.96
N TYR A 17 -7.95 -5.59 19.95
CA TYR A 17 -8.16 -4.19 20.30
C TYR A 17 -8.78 -4.15 21.71
N GLY A 18 -7.95 -3.94 22.74
CA GLY A 18 -8.37 -4.11 24.12
C GLY A 18 -8.91 -5.53 24.39
N LYS A 19 -10.21 -5.67 24.68
CA LYS A 19 -10.86 -6.99 24.88
C LYS A 19 -11.43 -7.62 23.61
N ASN A 20 -11.47 -6.88 22.50
CA ASN A 20 -12.03 -7.38 21.25
C ASN A 20 -10.98 -8.19 20.47
N HIS A 21 -11.22 -9.48 20.25
CA HIS A 21 -10.40 -10.38 19.45
C HIS A 21 -10.75 -10.24 17.96
N ALA A 22 -10.05 -9.37 17.25
CA ALA A 22 -10.37 -8.96 15.89
C ALA A 22 -9.82 -9.90 14.81
N LEU A 23 -8.63 -10.48 15.01
CA LEU A 23 -8.08 -11.54 14.15
C LEU A 23 -7.86 -12.79 15.02
N LYS A 24 -8.32 -13.95 14.51
CA LYS A 24 -8.35 -15.20 15.26
C LYS A 24 -7.60 -16.27 14.47
N ASP A 25 -6.43 -16.65 14.96
CA ASP A 25 -5.62 -17.75 14.45
C ASP A 25 -5.45 -17.73 12.91
N ILE A 26 -4.99 -16.60 12.37
CA ILE A 26 -4.83 -16.42 10.93
C ILE A 26 -3.53 -17.07 10.46
N ASN A 27 -3.69 -18.13 9.67
CA ASN A 27 -2.61 -18.89 9.06
C ASN A 27 -2.69 -18.70 7.53
N MET A 28 -1.72 -18.01 6.92
CA MET A 28 -1.78 -17.66 5.50
C MET A 28 -0.41 -17.62 4.85
N LYS A 29 -0.37 -18.01 3.56
CA LYS A 29 0.81 -17.92 2.71
C LYS A 29 0.46 -17.14 1.46
N ILE A 30 1.05 -15.96 1.30
CA ILE A 30 0.85 -15.07 0.16
C ILE A 30 2.04 -15.22 -0.78
N ARG A 31 1.78 -15.64 -2.02
CA ARG A 31 2.82 -15.89 -3.02
C ARG A 31 3.41 -14.60 -3.57
N GLU A 32 4.69 -14.65 -3.92
CA GLU A 32 5.35 -13.59 -4.67
C GLU A 32 4.78 -13.50 -6.09
N GLY A 33 4.69 -12.26 -6.62
CA GLY A 33 4.19 -12.00 -7.97
C GLY A 33 2.71 -12.35 -8.19
N ALA A 34 1.91 -12.47 -7.12
CA ALA A 34 0.49 -12.80 -7.21
C ALA A 34 -0.39 -11.66 -6.67
N ILE A 35 -1.59 -11.53 -7.24
CA ILE A 35 -2.66 -10.76 -6.65
C ILE A 35 -3.44 -11.68 -5.71
N THR A 36 -3.56 -11.28 -4.45
CA THR A 36 -4.35 -12.00 -3.45
C THR A 36 -5.50 -11.11 -2.99
N ALA A 37 -6.74 -11.53 -3.23
CA ALA A 37 -7.93 -10.79 -2.82
C ALA A 37 -8.55 -11.41 -1.56
N PHE A 38 -8.88 -10.55 -0.58
CA PHE A 38 -9.62 -10.94 0.62
C PHE A 38 -11.10 -10.59 0.45
N ILE A 39 -11.96 -11.60 0.51
CA ILE A 39 -13.40 -11.46 0.36
C ILE A 39 -14.08 -11.84 1.69
N GLY A 40 -15.04 -11.03 2.11
CA GLY A 40 -15.80 -11.26 3.33
C GLY A 40 -16.65 -10.05 3.70
N PRO A 41 -17.59 -10.21 4.64
CA PRO A 41 -18.49 -9.13 5.07
C PRO A 41 -17.73 -7.96 5.69
N SER A 42 -18.39 -6.81 5.80
CA SER A 42 -17.85 -5.66 6.52
C SER A 42 -17.57 -6.05 7.99
N GLY A 43 -16.46 -5.58 8.53
CA GLY A 43 -16.08 -5.85 9.92
C GLY A 43 -15.44 -7.23 10.18
N CYS A 44 -15.27 -8.11 9.18
CA CYS A 44 -14.63 -9.43 9.39
C CYS A 44 -13.11 -9.39 9.58
N GLY A 45 -12.47 -8.21 9.61
CA GLY A 45 -11.05 -8.06 9.90
C GLY A 45 -10.13 -7.84 8.68
N LYS A 46 -10.63 -7.71 7.45
CA LYS A 46 -9.80 -7.51 6.23
C LYS A 46 -8.82 -6.34 6.38
N SER A 47 -9.32 -5.16 6.69
CA SER A 47 -8.49 -3.96 6.89
C SER A 47 -7.56 -4.09 8.08
N THR A 48 -7.98 -4.77 9.16
CA THR A 48 -7.12 -5.07 10.32
C THR A 48 -5.96 -5.96 9.91
N PHE A 49 -6.23 -7.01 9.13
CA PHE A 49 -5.19 -7.90 8.62
C PHE A 49 -4.21 -7.14 7.72
N LEU A 50 -4.69 -6.39 6.72
CA LEU A 50 -3.82 -5.59 5.85
C LEU A 50 -2.92 -4.64 6.68
N LYS A 51 -3.48 -3.89 7.62
CA LYS A 51 -2.74 -2.97 8.49
C LYS A 51 -1.74 -3.66 9.42
N THR A 52 -1.93 -4.95 9.71
CA THR A 52 -0.96 -5.74 10.48
C THR A 52 0.31 -6.00 9.64
N LEU A 53 0.18 -6.27 8.33
CA LEU A 53 1.30 -6.61 7.46
C LEU A 53 2.34 -5.49 7.30
N ASN A 54 1.98 -4.23 7.56
CA ASN A 54 2.91 -3.09 7.57
C ASN A 54 2.99 -2.39 8.93
N ARG A 55 2.49 -3.04 9.98
CA ARG A 55 2.52 -2.56 11.36
C ARG A 55 1.84 -1.19 11.57
N MET A 56 0.81 -0.87 10.76
CA MET A 56 -0.01 0.33 10.98
C MET A 56 -0.90 0.19 12.23
N ASN A 57 -1.21 -1.03 12.67
CA ASN A 57 -1.97 -1.27 13.90
C ASN A 57 -1.19 -0.87 15.16
N ASP A 58 0.14 -0.79 15.11
CA ASP A 58 0.96 -0.29 16.23
C ASP A 58 0.60 1.15 16.65
N LEU A 59 -0.04 1.91 15.76
CA LEU A 59 -0.51 3.27 16.04
C LEU A 59 -1.81 3.31 16.86
N VAL A 60 -2.45 2.16 17.06
CA VAL A 60 -3.71 2.07 17.81
C VAL A 60 -3.42 1.75 19.28
N PRO A 61 -3.77 2.63 20.24
CA PRO A 61 -3.55 2.36 21.65
C PRO A 61 -4.22 1.07 22.11
N GLY A 62 -3.50 0.26 22.88
CA GLY A 62 -4.03 -0.98 23.45
C GLY A 62 -4.15 -2.14 22.45
N VAL A 63 -3.55 -2.03 21.26
CA VAL A 63 -3.45 -3.17 20.35
C VAL A 63 -2.48 -4.21 20.94
N ARG A 64 -2.83 -5.49 20.83
CA ARG A 64 -1.98 -6.63 21.17
C ARG A 64 -2.00 -7.61 20.00
N ILE A 65 -0.82 -8.00 19.56
CA ILE A 65 -0.62 -8.91 18.43
C ILE A 65 0.18 -10.11 18.93
N GLU A 66 -0.24 -11.31 18.55
CA GLU A 66 0.40 -12.59 18.89
C GLU A 66 0.53 -13.43 17.62
N GLY A 67 1.47 -14.38 17.61
CA GLY A 67 1.80 -15.18 16.44
C GLY A 67 2.87 -14.52 15.57
N ASP A 68 3.16 -15.15 14.44
CA ASP A 68 4.25 -14.76 13.55
C ASP A 68 3.74 -14.12 12.26
N VAL A 69 4.42 -13.06 11.80
CA VAL A 69 4.24 -12.50 10.46
C VAL A 69 5.61 -12.28 9.83
N ARG A 70 5.87 -12.95 8.72
CA ARG A 70 7.17 -12.92 8.06
C ARG A 70 7.05 -12.34 6.65
N LEU A 71 7.94 -11.40 6.32
CA LEU A 71 8.15 -10.89 4.96
C LEU A 71 9.47 -11.47 4.44
N ARG A 72 9.42 -12.31 3.38
CA ARG A 72 10.59 -13.05 2.86
C ARG A 72 11.36 -13.78 3.96
N GLY A 73 10.66 -14.44 4.87
CA GLY A 73 11.24 -15.17 6.01
C GLY A 73 11.70 -14.31 7.18
N GLN A 74 11.71 -12.97 7.06
CA GLN A 74 12.08 -12.05 8.13
C GLN A 74 10.84 -11.68 8.96
N ASP A 75 10.90 -11.89 10.27
CA ASP A 75 9.83 -11.49 11.18
C ASP A 75 9.68 -9.95 11.20
N ILE A 76 8.47 -9.47 10.89
CA ILE A 76 8.20 -8.03 10.85
C ILE A 76 8.12 -7.39 12.25
N PHE A 77 7.96 -8.20 13.31
CA PHE A 77 7.93 -7.76 14.70
C PHE A 77 9.28 -7.91 15.42
N ALA A 78 10.31 -8.42 14.74
CA ALA A 78 11.65 -8.50 15.29
C ALA A 78 12.15 -7.13 15.77
N ARG A 79 12.91 -7.11 16.87
CA ARG A 79 13.43 -5.88 17.47
C ARG A 79 14.29 -5.06 16.51
N GLU A 80 14.99 -5.74 15.60
CA GLU A 80 15.89 -5.16 14.60
C GLU A 80 15.13 -4.57 13.41
N MET A 81 13.84 -4.88 13.25
CA MET A 81 13.03 -4.41 12.12
C MET A 81 12.77 -2.90 12.24
N GLN A 82 13.33 -2.14 11.32
CA GLN A 82 13.06 -0.71 11.22
C GLN A 82 11.72 -0.47 10.53
N LEU A 83 10.79 0.22 11.21
CA LEU A 83 9.44 0.49 10.71
C LEU A 83 9.43 1.29 9.40
N THR A 84 10.34 2.23 9.24
CA THR A 84 10.50 3.00 7.99
C THR A 84 10.85 2.10 6.81
N GLU A 85 11.78 1.16 7.01
CA GLU A 85 12.17 0.21 5.98
C GLU A 85 11.05 -0.80 5.69
N LEU A 86 10.37 -1.33 6.71
CA LEU A 86 9.22 -2.19 6.52
C LEU A 86 8.15 -1.49 5.67
N ARG A 87 7.79 -0.24 6.00
CA ARG A 87 6.74 0.51 5.31
C ARG A 87 7.16 1.00 3.91
N ARG A 88 8.45 1.10 3.64
CA ARG A 88 8.97 1.28 2.28
C ARG A 88 8.74 0.01 1.45
N ARG A 89 9.02 -1.17 2.02
CA ARG A 89 8.87 -2.47 1.36
C ARG A 89 7.41 -2.90 1.22
N VAL A 90 6.56 -2.53 2.19
CA VAL A 90 5.13 -2.88 2.24
C VAL A 90 4.30 -1.60 2.21
N GLY A 91 4.05 -1.11 0.99
CA GLY A 91 3.24 0.08 0.74
C GLY A 91 1.76 -0.17 1.00
N MET A 92 1.00 0.90 1.30
CA MET A 92 -0.44 0.80 1.53
C MET A 92 -1.21 1.93 0.85
N VAL A 93 -2.30 1.54 0.18
CA VAL A 93 -3.33 2.43 -0.36
C VAL A 93 -4.59 2.25 0.48
N PHE A 94 -5.09 3.35 1.03
CA PHE A 94 -6.26 3.35 1.91
C PHE A 94 -7.56 3.45 1.11
N GLN A 95 -8.65 3.01 1.71
CA GLN A 95 -10.00 3.08 1.15
C GLN A 95 -10.38 4.52 0.76
N LYS A 96 -10.12 5.49 1.65
CA LYS A 96 -10.30 6.91 1.36
C LYS A 96 -9.00 7.49 0.84
N ALA A 97 -9.06 8.12 -0.33
CA ALA A 97 -7.93 8.86 -0.87
C ALA A 97 -7.41 9.89 0.16
N ASN A 98 -6.10 9.91 0.36
CA ASN A 98 -5.44 10.78 1.33
C ASN A 98 -4.21 11.47 0.71
N PRO A 99 -4.35 12.22 -0.37
CA PRO A 99 -3.23 12.99 -0.90
C PRO A 99 -2.75 14.00 0.15
N PHE A 100 -1.45 14.23 0.18
CA PHE A 100 -0.90 15.29 1.03
C PHE A 100 -1.32 16.67 0.50
N PRO A 101 -1.48 17.69 1.36
CA PRO A 101 -1.85 19.05 0.96
C PRO A 101 -0.66 19.79 0.30
N MET A 102 -0.12 19.19 -0.76
CA MET A 102 1.01 19.67 -1.56
C MET A 102 0.70 19.47 -3.05
N SER A 103 1.67 19.79 -3.90
CA SER A 103 1.52 19.59 -5.34
C SER A 103 1.43 18.11 -5.71
N ILE A 104 0.95 17.82 -6.93
CA ILE A 104 0.95 16.45 -7.48
C ILE A 104 2.38 15.91 -7.51
N TYR A 105 3.33 16.70 -7.98
CA TYR A 105 4.75 16.37 -8.03
C TYR A 105 5.31 16.03 -6.64
N ASP A 106 5.05 16.88 -5.65
CA ASP A 106 5.58 16.67 -4.31
C ASP A 106 4.94 15.47 -3.61
N ASN A 107 3.69 15.14 -3.88
CA ASN A 107 3.08 13.88 -3.41
C ASN A 107 3.87 12.65 -3.85
N ILE A 108 4.32 12.61 -5.11
CA ILE A 108 5.08 11.47 -5.64
C ILE A 108 6.52 11.47 -5.10
N THR A 109 7.18 12.64 -5.09
CA THR A 109 8.59 12.74 -4.72
C THR A 109 8.83 12.70 -3.22
N TYR A 110 7.81 12.81 -2.39
CA TYR A 110 7.94 12.84 -0.92
C TYR A 110 8.66 11.59 -0.37
N GLY A 111 8.16 10.41 -0.72
CA GLY A 111 8.76 9.14 -0.29
C GLY A 111 10.19 8.95 -0.81
N PRO A 112 10.45 9.03 -2.11
CA PRO A 112 11.80 8.96 -2.67
C PRO A 112 12.80 9.92 -2.00
N LYS A 113 12.42 11.18 -1.77
CA LYS A 113 13.27 12.15 -1.07
C LYS A 113 13.63 11.73 0.36
N LEU A 114 12.66 11.18 1.11
CA LEU A 114 12.91 10.63 2.46
C LEU A 114 13.90 9.45 2.43
N HIS A 115 13.96 8.73 1.31
CA HIS A 115 14.87 7.59 1.10
C HIS A 115 16.16 7.98 0.36
N GLY A 116 16.49 9.29 0.30
CA GLY A 116 17.77 9.78 -0.19
C GLY A 116 17.87 10.06 -1.69
N VAL A 117 16.75 10.00 -2.43
CA VAL A 117 16.73 10.39 -3.84
C VAL A 117 16.59 11.91 -3.95
N HIS A 118 17.67 12.61 -4.33
CA HIS A 118 17.69 14.07 -4.43
C HIS A 118 17.98 14.57 -5.85
N ASN A 119 18.42 13.70 -6.75
CA ASN A 119 18.67 14.07 -8.13
C ASN A 119 17.37 14.43 -8.84
N LYS A 120 17.34 15.67 -9.40
CA LYS A 120 16.12 16.18 -10.05
C LYS A 120 15.68 15.35 -11.25
N ALA A 121 16.62 14.92 -12.10
CA ALA A 121 16.28 14.12 -13.28
C ALA A 121 15.69 12.76 -12.88
N GLU A 122 16.26 12.10 -11.87
CA GLU A 122 15.74 10.84 -11.33
C GLU A 122 14.35 11.03 -10.73
N LEU A 123 14.10 12.13 -9.99
CA LEU A 123 12.77 12.44 -9.45
C LEU A 123 11.75 12.71 -10.56
N ASP A 124 12.14 13.39 -11.63
CA ASP A 124 11.27 13.68 -12.77
C ASP A 124 10.87 12.37 -13.49
N GLU A 125 11.81 11.43 -13.68
CA GLU A 125 11.54 10.08 -14.23
C GLU A 125 10.63 9.26 -13.30
N LEU A 126 10.87 9.30 -11.99
CA LEU A 126 10.02 8.63 -11.01
C LEU A 126 8.59 9.18 -11.02
N VAL A 127 8.42 10.48 -11.13
CA VAL A 127 7.09 11.11 -11.23
C VAL A 127 6.38 10.66 -12.48
N GLU A 128 7.04 10.71 -13.63
CA GLU A 128 6.44 10.28 -14.90
C GLU A 128 6.07 8.80 -14.89
N SER A 129 7.01 7.92 -14.48
CA SER A 129 6.79 6.48 -14.46
C SER A 129 5.70 6.07 -13.46
N SER A 130 5.68 6.66 -12.25
CA SER A 130 4.67 6.37 -11.23
C SER A 130 3.27 6.83 -11.64
N LEU A 131 3.17 8.01 -12.27
CA LEU A 131 1.89 8.52 -12.78
C LEU A 131 1.40 7.74 -14.00
N LYS A 132 2.30 7.27 -14.88
CA LYS A 132 1.97 6.33 -15.96
C LYS A 132 1.49 5.00 -15.40
N GLY A 133 2.25 4.43 -14.45
CA GLY A 133 1.87 3.21 -13.74
C GLY A 133 0.54 3.31 -12.99
N ALA A 134 0.05 4.50 -12.65
CA ALA A 134 -1.26 4.74 -12.06
C ALA A 134 -2.32 5.22 -13.06
N ALA A 135 -2.07 5.12 -14.37
CA ALA A 135 -2.94 5.59 -15.45
C ALA A 135 -3.43 7.05 -15.25
N LEU A 136 -2.58 7.91 -14.68
CA LEU A 136 -2.92 9.29 -14.33
C LEU A 136 -2.11 10.34 -15.12
N TRP A 137 -0.97 9.96 -15.71
CA TRP A 137 -0.04 10.86 -16.38
C TRP A 137 -0.70 11.81 -17.39
N ASN A 138 -1.48 11.27 -18.32
CA ASN A 138 -2.11 12.06 -19.39
C ASN A 138 -3.12 13.10 -18.88
N GLU A 139 -3.65 12.91 -17.66
CA GLU A 139 -4.63 13.79 -17.06
C GLU A 139 -3.97 14.94 -16.27
N VAL A 140 -2.69 14.77 -15.84
CA VAL A 140 -2.08 15.71 -14.88
C VAL A 140 -0.70 16.26 -15.31
N LYS A 141 -0.09 15.76 -16.38
CA LYS A 141 1.28 16.13 -16.80
C LYS A 141 1.49 17.64 -16.96
N ASP A 142 0.48 18.40 -17.40
CA ASP A 142 0.56 19.83 -17.61
C ASP A 142 0.28 20.65 -16.33
N ARG A 143 -0.01 19.99 -15.21
CA ARG A 143 -0.36 20.64 -13.93
C ARG A 143 0.29 19.99 -12.70
N LEU A 144 1.46 19.38 -12.86
CA LEU A 144 2.18 18.68 -11.79
C LEU A 144 2.47 19.54 -10.56
N LYS A 145 2.63 20.86 -10.74
CA LYS A 145 2.86 21.84 -9.65
C LYS A 145 1.57 22.33 -8.98
N LYS A 146 0.39 21.95 -9.48
CA LYS A 146 -0.88 22.31 -8.86
C LYS A 146 -1.16 21.44 -7.64
N SER A 147 -2.00 21.94 -6.73
CA SER A 147 -2.42 21.23 -5.52
C SER A 147 -3.11 19.89 -5.87
N ALA A 148 -2.69 18.84 -5.20
CA ALA A 148 -3.31 17.50 -5.31
C ALA A 148 -4.77 17.48 -4.81
N LEU A 149 -5.12 18.38 -3.89
CA LEU A 149 -6.49 18.47 -3.34
C LEU A 149 -7.52 18.96 -4.37
N GLY A 150 -7.08 19.60 -5.47
CA GLY A 150 -7.95 20.01 -6.57
C GLY A 150 -8.26 18.91 -7.59
N LEU A 151 -7.79 17.69 -7.38
CA LEU A 151 -8.08 16.52 -8.21
C LEU A 151 -9.46 15.93 -7.86
N SER A 152 -10.11 15.26 -8.82
CA SER A 152 -11.32 14.47 -8.55
C SER A 152 -11.00 13.29 -7.61
N GLY A 153 -12.01 12.71 -6.96
CA GLY A 153 -11.81 11.58 -6.04
C GLY A 153 -11.06 10.41 -6.68
N GLY A 154 -11.42 10.02 -7.90
CA GLY A 154 -10.73 8.97 -8.64
C GLY A 154 -9.29 9.34 -9.03
N GLN A 155 -9.03 10.61 -9.37
CA GLN A 155 -7.68 11.11 -9.62
C GLN A 155 -6.84 11.12 -8.32
N GLN A 156 -7.42 11.52 -7.19
CA GLN A 156 -6.75 11.49 -5.89
C GLN A 156 -6.40 10.06 -5.50
N GLN A 157 -7.29 9.09 -5.72
CA GLN A 157 -7.01 7.69 -5.42
C GLN A 157 -5.86 7.15 -6.28
N ARG A 158 -5.89 7.41 -7.59
CA ARG A 158 -4.78 7.02 -8.48
C ARG A 158 -3.48 7.75 -8.15
N LEU A 159 -3.53 8.99 -7.67
CA LEU A 159 -2.35 9.69 -7.15
C LEU A 159 -1.79 9.00 -5.90
N CYS A 160 -2.64 8.53 -4.97
CA CYS A 160 -2.20 7.77 -3.80
C CYS A 160 -1.55 6.42 -4.20
N ILE A 161 -2.06 5.77 -5.26
CA ILE A 161 -1.43 4.57 -5.83
C ILE A 161 -0.06 4.94 -6.43
N ALA A 162 0.02 5.99 -7.27
CA ALA A 162 1.27 6.46 -7.86
C ALA A 162 2.32 6.80 -6.77
N ARG A 163 1.91 7.47 -5.69
CA ARG A 163 2.76 7.78 -4.54
C ARG A 163 3.32 6.51 -3.88
N ALA A 164 2.49 5.49 -3.73
CA ALA A 164 2.93 4.22 -3.16
C ALA A 164 3.90 3.48 -4.10
N LEU A 165 3.69 3.53 -5.41
CA LEU A 165 4.58 2.91 -6.41
C LEU A 165 5.95 3.61 -6.53
N ALA A 166 6.01 4.93 -6.26
CA ALA A 166 7.24 5.72 -6.40
C ALA A 166 8.40 5.24 -5.52
N VAL A 167 8.11 4.56 -4.40
CA VAL A 167 9.13 3.97 -3.52
C VAL A 167 9.46 2.52 -3.90
N LYS A 168 8.90 1.99 -5.00
CA LYS A 168 9.12 0.64 -5.51
C LYS A 168 8.93 -0.43 -4.42
N PRO A 169 7.72 -0.54 -3.83
CA PRO A 169 7.47 -1.48 -2.75
C PRO A 169 7.50 -2.92 -3.27
N GLU A 170 7.90 -3.85 -2.41
CA GLU A 170 7.85 -5.30 -2.70
C GLU A 170 6.42 -5.86 -2.61
N VAL A 171 5.58 -5.24 -1.80
CA VAL A 171 4.17 -5.59 -1.59
C VAL A 171 3.36 -4.30 -1.58
N LEU A 172 2.28 -4.27 -2.33
CA LEU A 172 1.32 -3.17 -2.31
C LEU A 172 0.00 -3.66 -1.71
N LEU A 173 -0.33 -3.16 -0.54
CA LEU A 173 -1.59 -3.43 0.14
C LEU A 173 -2.63 -2.42 -0.32
N MET A 174 -3.83 -2.89 -0.66
CA MET A 174 -4.95 -2.05 -1.09
C MET A 174 -6.19 -2.37 -0.24
N ASP A 175 -6.64 -1.41 0.56
CA ASP A 175 -7.82 -1.55 1.40
C ASP A 175 -9.02 -0.93 0.67
N GLU A 176 -9.83 -1.76 0.01
CA GLU A 176 -11.02 -1.36 -0.77
C GLU A 176 -10.79 -0.14 -1.70
N PRO A 177 -9.77 -0.16 -2.59
CA PRO A 177 -9.28 1.03 -3.29
C PRO A 177 -10.29 1.64 -4.27
N THR A 178 -11.38 0.95 -4.57
CA THR A 178 -12.40 1.36 -5.55
C THR A 178 -13.77 1.67 -4.93
N SER A 179 -13.95 1.40 -3.63
CA SER A 179 -15.27 1.46 -2.97
C SER A 179 -15.94 2.85 -2.98
N ALA A 180 -15.16 3.93 -3.13
CA ALA A 180 -15.66 5.32 -3.16
C ALA A 180 -15.53 5.96 -4.56
N LEU A 181 -15.30 5.16 -5.61
CA LEU A 181 -15.07 5.65 -6.96
C LEU A 181 -16.28 5.47 -7.85
N ASP A 182 -16.40 6.34 -8.85
CA ASP A 182 -17.31 6.15 -9.97
C ASP A 182 -16.90 4.94 -10.85
N PRO A 183 -17.81 4.35 -11.65
CA PRO A 183 -17.52 3.16 -12.44
C PRO A 183 -16.34 3.32 -13.39
N GLY A 184 -16.16 4.49 -14.01
CA GLY A 184 -15.05 4.75 -14.94
C GLY A 184 -13.70 4.79 -14.23
N SER A 185 -13.65 5.40 -13.03
CA SER A 185 -12.44 5.40 -12.17
C SER A 185 -12.14 4.01 -11.60
N THR A 186 -13.19 3.24 -11.25
CA THR A 186 -13.05 1.85 -10.79
C THR A 186 -12.37 0.99 -11.85
N MET A 187 -12.86 1.01 -13.09
CA MET A 187 -12.24 0.26 -14.20
C MET A 187 -10.75 0.58 -14.36
N LYS A 188 -10.37 1.86 -14.32
CA LYS A 188 -8.97 2.27 -14.46
C LYS A 188 -8.08 1.73 -13.33
N VAL A 189 -8.60 1.64 -12.10
CA VAL A 189 -7.86 1.06 -10.97
C VAL A 189 -7.76 -0.46 -11.10
N GLU A 190 -8.80 -1.14 -11.56
CA GLU A 190 -8.80 -2.59 -11.77
C GLU A 190 -7.87 -3.01 -12.92
N GLU A 191 -7.87 -2.27 -14.03
CA GLU A 191 -6.91 -2.44 -15.13
C GLU A 191 -5.47 -2.26 -14.63
N LEU A 192 -5.21 -1.20 -13.86
CA LEU A 192 -3.92 -0.94 -13.24
C LEU A 192 -3.47 -2.11 -12.35
N MET A 193 -4.34 -2.64 -11.48
CA MET A 193 -4.01 -3.78 -10.63
C MET A 193 -3.61 -5.01 -11.46
N SER A 194 -4.29 -5.22 -12.59
CA SER A 194 -3.98 -6.30 -13.52
C SER A 194 -2.64 -6.11 -14.23
N GLU A 195 -2.25 -4.87 -14.54
CA GLU A 195 -0.96 -4.53 -15.15
C GLU A 195 0.20 -4.67 -14.15
N LEU A 196 0.01 -4.25 -12.89
CA LEU A 196 1.03 -4.38 -11.83
C LEU A 196 1.43 -5.83 -11.55
N LYS A 197 0.57 -6.80 -11.88
CA LYS A 197 0.91 -8.22 -11.77
C LYS A 197 1.94 -8.67 -12.81
N LYS A 198 2.05 -7.98 -13.95
CA LYS A 198 2.90 -8.39 -15.09
C LYS A 198 4.34 -7.90 -14.95
N ASN A 199 4.58 -6.95 -14.04
CA ASN A 199 5.87 -6.34 -13.76
C ASN A 199 6.38 -6.74 -12.38
#